data_b2259463ce7e8ef48fe0f53acd098a15
#
_entry.id   b2259463ce7e8ef48fe0f53acd098a15
#
_cell.length_a   1.000
_cell.length_b   1.000
_cell.length_c   1.000
_cell.angle_alpha   90.00
_cell.angle_beta   90.00
_cell.angle_gamma   90.00
#
_symmetry.space_group_name_H-M   'P 1'
#
loop_
_entity.id
_entity.type
_entity.pdbx_description
1 polymer ?
#
loop_
_entity_poly.entity_id
_entity_poly.type
_entity_poly.pdbx_seq_one_letter_code
_entity_poly.pdbx_strand_id
1 'polypeptide(L)'
;MKFTKAFLFLLLVLALIGAGMWQFLLKDQVALAKVATASTAKQICSCRFVAKREMDSCQTDFTQDISQLKITESHIDATGRADQSVTVSALAIVSATATYQPGLGCTLQK
;
A
#
# COMPACT_ATOMS: atom_id res chain seq x y z
N MET A 1 35.57 33.63 13.25
CA MET A 1 34.20 34.08 13.03
C MET A 1 33.71 33.93 11.60
N LYS A 2 34.54 34.16 10.59
CA LYS A 2 34.14 33.92 9.19
C LYS A 2 33.97 32.43 8.90
N PHE A 3 34.79 31.58 9.48
CA PHE A 3 34.66 30.11 9.31
C PHE A 3 33.40 29.52 9.92
N THR A 4 32.93 30.03 11.05
CA THR A 4 31.72 29.55 11.69
C THR A 4 30.47 29.88 10.88
N LYS A 5 30.43 31.07 10.26
CA LYS A 5 29.33 31.47 9.38
C LYS A 5 29.30 30.63 8.09
N ALA A 6 30.48 30.39 7.52
CA ALA A 6 30.59 29.54 6.32
C ALA A 6 30.18 28.08 6.63
N PHE A 7 30.58 27.58 7.80
CA PHE A 7 30.20 26.24 8.22
C PHE A 7 28.71 26.09 8.46
N LEU A 8 28.08 27.09 9.12
CA LEU A 8 26.63 27.11 9.32
C LEU A 8 25.88 27.19 7.98
N PHE A 9 26.37 28.00 7.05
CA PHE A 9 25.77 28.12 5.72
C PHE A 9 25.86 26.79 4.96
N LEU A 10 27.03 26.12 5.03
CA LEU A 10 27.21 24.80 4.42
C LEU A 10 26.25 23.77 5.01
N LEU A 11 26.09 23.73 6.33
CA LEU A 11 25.12 22.82 6.98
C LEU A 11 23.70 23.10 6.55
N LEU A 12 23.31 24.38 6.42
CA LEU A 12 21.98 24.75 5.98
C LEU A 12 21.72 24.31 4.54
N VAL A 13 22.69 24.48 3.65
CA VAL A 13 22.57 24.03 2.25
C VAL A 13 22.45 22.51 2.17
N LEU A 14 23.27 21.78 2.94
CA LEU A 14 23.20 20.32 3.00
C LEU A 14 21.86 19.84 3.55
N ALA A 15 21.33 20.51 4.56
CA ALA A 15 20.02 20.18 5.13
C ALA A 15 18.88 20.41 4.11
N LEU A 16 18.94 21.50 3.34
CA LEU A 16 17.96 21.80 2.29
C LEU A 16 18.01 20.77 1.15
N ILE A 17 19.19 20.42 0.72
CA ILE A 17 19.39 19.39 -0.33
C ILE A 17 18.86 18.04 0.17
N GLY A 18 19.22 17.66 1.39
CA GLY A 18 18.76 16.41 1.99
C GLY A 18 17.24 16.36 2.13
N ALA A 19 16.61 17.43 2.58
CA ALA A 19 15.16 17.51 2.71
C ALA A 19 14.47 17.46 1.35
N GLY A 20 15.01 18.14 0.34
CA GLY A 20 14.45 18.11 -1.02
C GLY A 20 14.54 16.73 -1.66
N MET A 21 15.70 16.08 -1.56
CA MET A 21 15.88 14.71 -2.06
C MET A 21 14.98 13.73 -1.33
N TRP A 22 14.84 13.87 -0.02
CA TRP A 22 13.99 13.03 0.79
C TRP A 22 12.53 13.11 0.35
N GLN A 23 12.00 14.32 0.17
CA GLN A 23 10.63 14.51 -0.31
C GLN A 23 10.41 13.95 -1.72
N PHE A 24 11.37 14.15 -2.60
CA PHE A 24 11.25 13.71 -3.99
C PHE A 24 11.26 12.17 -4.09
N LEU A 25 12.19 11.53 -3.41
CA LEU A 25 12.30 10.07 -3.38
C LEU A 25 11.10 9.42 -2.66
N LEU A 26 10.64 10.00 -1.56
CA LEU A 26 9.51 9.47 -0.81
C LEU A 26 8.20 9.57 -1.58
N LYS A 27 7.96 10.64 -2.32
CA LYS A 27 6.74 10.78 -3.12
C LYS A 27 6.62 9.67 -4.15
N ASP A 28 7.68 9.35 -4.85
CA ASP A 28 7.70 8.28 -5.84
C ASP A 28 7.50 6.91 -5.19
N GLN A 29 8.14 6.65 -4.05
CA GLN A 29 7.97 5.41 -3.30
C GLN A 29 6.54 5.25 -2.79
N VAL A 30 5.94 6.31 -2.28
CA VAL A 30 4.55 6.29 -1.81
C VAL A 30 3.59 6.06 -2.97
N ALA A 31 3.82 6.68 -4.12
CA ALA A 31 3.00 6.48 -5.31
C ALA A 31 3.05 5.02 -5.80
N LEU A 32 4.25 4.43 -5.86
CA LEU A 32 4.44 3.02 -6.20
C LEU A 32 3.76 2.10 -5.18
N ALA A 33 3.90 2.40 -3.90
CA ALA A 33 3.26 1.63 -2.84
C ALA A 33 1.73 1.69 -2.93
N LYS A 34 1.16 2.84 -3.29
CA LYS A 34 -0.29 2.97 -3.50
C LYS A 34 -0.77 2.09 -4.65
N VAL A 35 -0.08 2.10 -5.77
CA VAL A 35 -0.43 1.26 -6.92
C VAL A 35 -0.26 -0.22 -6.57
N ALA A 36 0.82 -0.59 -5.92
CA ALA A 36 1.09 -1.97 -5.52
C ALA A 36 0.02 -2.49 -4.54
N THR A 37 -0.31 -1.72 -3.51
CA THR A 37 -1.35 -2.12 -2.55
C THR A 37 -2.72 -2.22 -3.18
N ALA A 38 -3.08 -1.27 -4.05
CA ALA A 38 -4.37 -1.27 -4.73
C ALA A 38 -4.51 -2.45 -5.69
N SER A 39 -3.51 -2.73 -6.51
CA SER A 39 -3.53 -3.86 -7.44
C SER A 39 -3.56 -5.19 -6.69
N THR A 40 -2.75 -5.33 -5.64
CA THR A 40 -2.71 -6.54 -4.83
C THR A 40 -4.04 -6.78 -4.13
N ALA A 41 -4.63 -5.76 -3.52
CA ALA A 41 -5.94 -5.86 -2.87
C ALA A 41 -7.02 -6.34 -3.84
N LYS A 42 -7.05 -5.78 -5.03
CA LYS A 42 -8.03 -6.14 -6.05
C LYS A 42 -7.84 -7.58 -6.55
N GLN A 43 -6.59 -7.98 -6.80
CA GLN A 43 -6.28 -9.33 -7.26
C GLN A 43 -6.61 -10.38 -6.19
N ILE A 44 -6.24 -10.14 -4.95
CA ILE A 44 -6.54 -11.07 -3.85
C ILE A 44 -8.03 -11.15 -3.59
N CYS A 45 -8.73 -10.01 -3.59
CA CYS A 45 -10.17 -9.98 -3.45
C CYS A 45 -10.85 -10.83 -4.54
N SER A 46 -10.46 -10.65 -5.79
CA SER A 46 -11.01 -11.44 -6.90
C SER A 46 -10.67 -12.92 -6.78
N CYS A 47 -9.43 -13.25 -6.40
CA CYS A 47 -9.00 -14.64 -6.20
C CYS A 47 -9.78 -15.32 -5.07
N ARG A 48 -9.96 -14.62 -3.94
CA ARG A 48 -10.63 -15.18 -2.76
C ARG A 48 -12.15 -15.30 -2.95
N PHE A 49 -12.80 -14.27 -3.44
CA PHE A 49 -14.24 -14.16 -3.42
C PHE A 49 -14.90 -14.50 -4.76
N VAL A 50 -14.27 -14.21 -5.88
CA VAL A 50 -14.80 -14.55 -7.20
C VAL A 50 -14.38 -15.97 -7.60
N ALA A 51 -13.08 -16.27 -7.54
CA ALA A 51 -12.56 -17.59 -7.88
C ALA A 51 -12.69 -18.61 -6.74
N LYS A 52 -13.00 -18.16 -5.52
CA LYS A 52 -13.19 -18.99 -4.33
C LYS A 52 -11.99 -19.89 -4.01
N ARG A 53 -10.77 -19.35 -4.20
CA ARG A 53 -9.51 -20.03 -3.88
C ARG A 53 -9.06 -19.66 -2.47
N GLU A 54 -8.17 -20.46 -1.91
CA GLU A 54 -7.59 -20.19 -0.61
C GLU A 54 -6.55 -19.06 -0.67
N MET A 55 -6.35 -18.38 0.45
CA MET A 55 -5.44 -17.23 0.54
C MET A 55 -4.00 -17.61 0.12
N ASP A 56 -3.50 -18.73 0.60
CA ASP A 56 -2.14 -19.18 0.28
C ASP A 56 -1.98 -19.39 -1.22
N SER A 57 -2.99 -19.98 -1.87
CA SER A 57 -3.00 -20.18 -3.31
C SER A 57 -3.03 -18.86 -4.07
N CYS A 58 -3.79 -17.88 -3.57
CA CYS A 58 -3.85 -16.55 -4.18
C CYS A 58 -2.51 -15.80 -4.08
N GLN A 59 -1.81 -15.95 -2.96
CA GLN A 59 -0.51 -15.31 -2.78
C GLN A 59 0.57 -15.90 -3.67
N THR A 60 0.51 -17.20 -3.98
CA THR A 60 1.50 -17.83 -4.85
C THR A 60 1.41 -17.43 -6.32
N ASP A 61 0.29 -16.84 -6.73
CA ASP A 61 0.10 -16.37 -8.10
C ASP A 61 0.87 -15.07 -8.40
N PHE A 62 1.37 -14.39 -7.37
CA PHE A 62 2.15 -13.18 -7.58
C PHE A 62 3.58 -13.50 -7.99
N THR A 63 4.02 -12.90 -9.09
CA THR A 63 5.41 -13.00 -9.55
C THR A 63 6.33 -12.03 -8.81
N GLN A 64 5.76 -11.03 -8.16
CA GLN A 64 6.50 -10.04 -7.39
C GLN A 64 6.52 -10.44 -5.91
N ASP A 65 7.55 -9.98 -5.21
CA ASP A 65 7.67 -10.22 -3.78
C ASP A 65 6.66 -9.35 -3.02
N ILE A 66 5.64 -9.99 -2.47
CA ILE A 66 4.59 -9.34 -1.66
C ILE A 66 4.79 -9.59 -0.16
N SER A 67 5.93 -10.13 0.25
CA SER A 67 6.20 -10.45 1.66
C SER A 67 6.19 -9.23 2.57
N GLN A 68 6.45 -8.04 2.02
CA GLN A 68 6.42 -6.78 2.77
C GLN A 68 5.01 -6.18 2.87
N LEU A 69 4.04 -6.75 2.17
CA LEU A 69 2.66 -6.31 2.22
C LEU A 69 1.89 -7.10 3.28
N LYS A 70 1.21 -6.38 4.13
CA LYS A 70 0.31 -7.00 5.12
C LYS A 70 -1.08 -7.10 4.52
N ILE A 71 -1.59 -8.32 4.40
CA ILE A 71 -2.88 -8.61 3.81
C ILE A 71 -3.82 -9.03 4.94
N THR A 72 -4.97 -8.36 5.02
CA THR A 72 -6.00 -8.64 6.03
C THR A 72 -7.33 -8.83 5.33
N GLU A 73 -8.01 -9.93 5.63
CA GLU A 73 -9.40 -10.13 5.23
C GLU A 73 -10.33 -9.69 6.34
N SER A 74 -11.44 -9.05 5.99
CA SER A 74 -12.52 -8.83 6.93
C SER A 74 -13.79 -9.54 6.45
N HIS A 75 -14.35 -10.32 7.34
CA HIS A 75 -15.67 -10.93 7.20
C HIS A 75 -16.57 -10.24 8.22
N ILE A 76 -17.39 -9.33 7.75
CA ILE A 76 -18.36 -8.68 8.64
C ILE A 76 -19.69 -9.35 8.40
N ASP A 77 -20.21 -10.01 9.41
CA ASP A 77 -21.47 -10.74 9.32
C ASP A 77 -22.49 -10.34 10.39
N ALA A 78 -22.26 -9.28 11.13
CA ALA A 78 -23.13 -8.86 12.22
C ALA A 78 -24.54 -8.42 11.75
N THR A 79 -24.72 -8.13 10.45
CA THR A 79 -26.00 -7.67 9.88
C THR A 79 -26.49 -8.48 8.69
N GLY A 80 -25.85 -9.61 8.38
CA GLY A 80 -26.21 -10.43 7.21
C GLY A 80 -25.78 -9.85 5.87
N ARG A 81 -25.11 -8.70 5.85
CA ARG A 81 -24.42 -8.17 4.70
C ARG A 81 -22.95 -8.48 4.86
N ALA A 82 -22.53 -9.56 4.27
CA ALA A 82 -21.12 -9.93 4.20
C ALA A 82 -20.43 -8.94 3.26
N ASP A 83 -19.95 -7.83 3.79
CA ASP A 83 -19.01 -6.99 3.08
C ASP A 83 -17.65 -7.69 3.13
N GLN A 84 -17.46 -8.61 2.19
CA GLN A 84 -16.19 -9.30 2.04
C GLN A 84 -15.18 -8.31 1.48
N SER A 85 -14.18 -7.98 2.29
CA SER A 85 -13.16 -7.01 1.89
C SER A 85 -11.77 -7.53 2.20
N VAL A 86 -10.82 -7.09 1.38
CA VAL A 86 -9.40 -7.36 1.56
C VAL A 86 -8.67 -6.03 1.66
N THR A 87 -7.95 -5.85 2.75
CA THR A 87 -7.11 -4.67 2.98
C THR A 87 -5.64 -5.07 2.86
N VAL A 88 -4.92 -4.38 2.01
CA VAL A 88 -3.47 -4.55 1.84
C VAL A 88 -2.78 -3.27 2.30
N SER A 89 -1.82 -3.41 3.19
CA SER A 89 -1.04 -2.28 3.68
C SER A 89 0.45 -2.51 3.46
N ALA A 90 1.15 -1.42 3.13
CA ALA A 90 2.59 -1.40 2.98
C ALA A 90 3.19 -0.49 4.05
N LEU A 91 4.09 -1.02 4.88
CA LEU A 91 4.83 -0.29 5.93
C LEU A 91 3.92 0.52 6.88
N ALA A 92 2.65 0.16 7.03
CA ALA A 92 1.64 0.88 7.82
C ALA A 92 1.40 2.34 7.38
N ILE A 93 1.97 2.78 6.26
CA ILE A 93 1.84 4.14 5.74
C ILE A 93 0.78 4.21 4.65
N VAL A 94 0.73 3.20 3.79
CA VAL A 94 -0.17 3.14 2.64
C VAL A 94 -1.03 1.89 2.75
N SER A 95 -2.32 2.04 2.56
CA SER A 95 -3.26 0.92 2.56
C SER A 95 -4.28 1.09 1.44
N ALA A 96 -4.76 -0.04 0.93
CA ALA A 96 -5.85 -0.09 -0.04
C ALA A 96 -6.81 -1.19 0.35
N THR A 97 -8.10 -0.93 0.21
CA THR A 97 -9.15 -1.89 0.52
C THR A 97 -9.97 -2.15 -0.73
N ALA A 98 -10.13 -3.43 -1.07
CA ALA A 98 -11.03 -3.88 -2.12
C ALA A 98 -12.22 -4.58 -1.48
N THR A 99 -13.41 -4.22 -1.89
CA THR A 99 -14.66 -4.81 -1.39
C THR A 99 -15.32 -5.61 -2.49
N TYR A 100 -15.74 -6.82 -2.16
CA TYR A 100 -16.50 -7.69 -3.05
C TYR A 100 -17.98 -7.38 -2.95
N GLN A 101 -18.63 -7.20 -4.11
CA GLN A 101 -20.07 -7.06 -4.22
C GLN A 101 -20.60 -8.12 -5.18
N PRO A 102 -21.63 -8.89 -4.79
CA PRO A 102 -22.23 -9.88 -5.68
C PRO A 102 -22.73 -9.25 -6.97
N GLY A 103 -22.32 -9.81 -8.11
CA GLY A 103 -22.67 -9.31 -9.44
C GLY A 103 -21.76 -8.21 -9.98
N LEU A 104 -20.98 -7.53 -9.13
CA LEU A 104 -20.08 -6.44 -9.55
C LEU A 104 -18.61 -6.80 -9.40
N GLY A 105 -18.28 -7.86 -8.63
CA GLY A 105 -16.91 -8.25 -8.36
C GLY A 105 -16.25 -7.39 -7.30
N CYS A 106 -14.92 -7.26 -7.37
CA CYS A 106 -14.15 -6.49 -6.41
C CYS A 106 -13.87 -5.07 -6.90
N THR A 107 -14.21 -4.10 -6.05
CA THR A 107 -13.97 -2.67 -6.32
C THR A 107 -13.09 -2.09 -5.23
N LEU A 108 -12.19 -1.17 -5.62
CA LEU A 108 -11.36 -0.45 -4.67
C LEU A 108 -12.16 0.66 -4.02
N GLN A 109 -12.04 0.75 -2.69
CA GLN A 109 -12.61 1.86 -1.94
C GLN A 109 -11.65 3.06 -1.99
N LYS A 110 -12.21 4.22 -2.18
CA LYS A 110 -11.45 5.48 -2.13
C LYS A 110 -11.31 5.99 -0.70
#